data_5c48224fdd5c23c69b0b68f4e815dd62
#
_entry.id   5c48224fdd5c23c69b0b68f4e815dd62
#
_cell.length_a   1.000
_cell.length_b   1.000
_cell.length_c   1.000
_cell.angle_alpha   90.00
_cell.angle_beta   90.00
_cell.angle_gamma   90.00
#
_symmetry.space_group_name_H-M   'P 1'
#
loop_
_entity.id
_entity.type
_entity.pdbx_description
1 polymer ?
#
loop_
_entity_poly.entity_id
_entity_poly.type
_entity_poly.pdbx_seq_one_letter_code
_entity_poly.pdbx_strand_id
1 'polypeptide(L)'
;SKLSEKEQHMESNLLCFKRTPTLTALSLPKTYKEGFFTESGVWTKLIIIKGKMKFAFLNLENELIRQYSLNPKSNVELIKPLSVCRITPNSTDLQFQLEFYCSREDFFYNKYNLNTPHSEFIDAIKVVNPCKTLDLGAGKGRHSLYLSLLGFDVTSIDYNAEFLHELTDISIKEKLDINVIDHDIAKANIKGSYDFIFSTDVFMYLNPTRIQSIISNIKQQTHLNGYNLIVSALNATKHGRPLIPLPFTFIEGELKEYYEDWKIISYSENITASPYPYAMILAQKVSE
;
A
#
# COMPACT_ATOMS: atom_id res chain seq x y z
N SER A 1 2.72 28.26 -10.01
CA SER A 1 4.03 27.98 -9.40
C SER A 1 4.57 26.65 -9.90
N LYS A 2 5.87 26.57 -10.18
CA LYS A 2 6.49 25.30 -10.53
C LYS A 2 6.41 24.36 -9.32
N LEU A 3 6.05 23.09 -9.56
CA LEU A 3 6.07 22.04 -8.55
C LEU A 3 7.50 21.80 -8.07
N SER A 4 7.67 21.44 -6.79
CA SER A 4 8.95 20.96 -6.30
C SER A 4 9.34 19.64 -6.99
N GLU A 5 10.62 19.29 -7.03
CA GLU A 5 11.08 18.01 -7.59
C GLU A 5 10.37 16.81 -6.95
N LYS A 6 10.11 16.88 -5.63
CA LYS A 6 9.38 15.85 -4.88
C LYS A 6 7.92 15.73 -5.35
N GLU A 7 7.25 16.85 -5.57
CA GLU A 7 5.87 16.86 -6.09
C GLU A 7 5.81 16.35 -7.53
N GLN A 8 6.76 16.71 -8.38
CA GLN A 8 6.86 16.20 -9.75
C GLN A 8 7.09 14.69 -9.76
N HIS A 9 7.97 14.17 -8.90
CA HIS A 9 8.21 12.73 -8.77
C HIS A 9 6.95 12.00 -8.27
N MET A 10 6.22 12.57 -7.31
CA MET A 10 4.95 12.00 -6.83
C MET A 10 3.89 11.95 -7.92
N GLU A 11 3.71 13.02 -8.70
CA GLU A 11 2.73 13.05 -9.80
C GLU A 11 3.00 12.01 -10.88
N SER A 12 4.29 11.75 -11.21
CA SER A 12 4.67 10.75 -12.21
C SER A 12 4.34 9.31 -11.80
N ASN A 13 4.11 9.05 -10.50
CA ASN A 13 3.84 7.72 -9.95
C ASN A 13 2.40 7.54 -9.47
N LEU A 14 1.50 8.47 -9.81
CA LEU A 14 0.10 8.39 -9.44
C LEU A 14 -0.66 7.39 -10.32
N LEU A 15 -1.63 6.72 -9.72
CA LEU A 15 -2.51 5.78 -10.39
C LEU A 15 -3.97 6.23 -10.28
N CYS A 16 -4.70 6.13 -11.38
CA CYS A 16 -6.14 6.37 -11.38
C CYS A 16 -6.87 5.18 -10.75
N PHE A 17 -7.60 5.44 -9.66
CA PHE A 17 -8.37 4.41 -8.97
C PHE A 17 -9.89 4.55 -9.15
N LYS A 18 -10.36 5.69 -9.64
CA LYS A 18 -11.79 5.96 -9.84
C LYS A 18 -12.00 7.01 -10.92
N ARG A 19 -13.07 6.81 -11.68
CA ARG A 19 -13.57 7.78 -12.66
C ARG A 19 -15.07 7.93 -12.47
N THR A 20 -15.58 9.17 -12.51
CA THR A 20 -17.01 9.41 -12.49
C THR A 20 -17.65 9.02 -13.82
N PRO A 21 -18.95 8.72 -13.85
CA PRO A 21 -19.70 8.76 -15.10
C PRO A 21 -19.60 10.16 -15.74
N THR A 22 -20.03 10.29 -16.99
CA THR A 22 -20.13 11.60 -17.62
C THR A 22 -21.14 12.46 -16.86
N LEU A 23 -20.67 13.59 -16.35
CA LEU A 23 -21.48 14.58 -15.64
C LEU A 23 -21.89 15.68 -16.60
N THR A 24 -23.09 16.25 -16.37
CA THR A 24 -23.65 17.35 -17.16
C THR A 24 -24.01 18.51 -16.23
N ALA A 25 -24.40 19.63 -16.81
CA ALA A 25 -24.91 20.77 -16.04
C ALA A 25 -26.09 20.38 -15.13
N LEU A 26 -26.91 19.40 -15.54
CA LEU A 26 -28.08 18.94 -14.79
C LEU A 26 -27.75 17.84 -13.78
N SER A 27 -26.80 16.95 -14.10
CA SER A 27 -26.45 15.81 -13.25
C SER A 27 -25.35 16.10 -12.23
N LEU A 28 -24.73 17.27 -12.28
CA LEU A 28 -23.66 17.66 -11.34
C LEU A 28 -24.21 17.72 -9.92
N PRO A 29 -23.62 16.95 -8.98
CA PRO A 29 -24.00 17.03 -7.58
C PRO A 29 -23.86 18.44 -7.01
N LYS A 30 -24.81 18.82 -6.17
CA LYS A 30 -24.87 20.15 -5.54
C LYS A 30 -23.57 20.53 -4.81
N THR A 31 -22.93 19.56 -4.16
CA THR A 31 -21.67 19.78 -3.43
C THR A 31 -20.57 20.34 -4.32
N TYR A 32 -20.48 19.92 -5.59
CA TYR A 32 -19.49 20.44 -6.52
C TYR A 32 -19.77 21.90 -6.94
N LYS A 33 -21.03 22.29 -6.93
CA LYS A 33 -21.45 23.67 -7.28
C LYS A 33 -21.25 24.66 -6.14
N GLU A 34 -21.32 24.20 -4.89
CA GLU A 34 -21.23 25.05 -3.69
C GLU A 34 -19.80 25.21 -3.19
N GLY A 35 -19.03 24.17 -3.28
CA GLY A 35 -17.66 24.07 -2.79
C GLY A 35 -17.39 22.69 -2.24
N PHE A 36 -16.30 22.09 -2.64
CA PHE A 36 -15.90 20.75 -2.20
C PHE A 36 -14.42 20.70 -1.88
N PHE A 37 -14.07 19.80 -0.97
CA PHE A 37 -12.69 19.47 -0.63
C PHE A 37 -12.22 18.28 -1.46
N THR A 38 -11.00 18.37 -2.03
CA THR A 38 -10.30 17.20 -2.51
C THR A 38 -9.71 16.45 -1.30
N GLU A 39 -9.86 15.12 -1.30
CA GLU A 39 -9.47 14.30 -0.16
C GLU A 39 -7.95 14.25 0.03
N SER A 40 -7.51 13.98 1.26
CA SER A 40 -6.10 13.76 1.57
C SER A 40 -5.55 12.61 0.74
N GLY A 41 -4.36 12.80 0.16
CA GLY A 41 -3.69 11.79 -0.67
C GLY A 41 -4.34 11.52 -2.03
N VAL A 42 -5.35 12.29 -2.42
CA VAL A 42 -6.07 12.13 -3.69
C VAL A 42 -5.89 13.36 -4.57
N TRP A 43 -5.41 13.13 -5.80
CA TRP A 43 -5.33 14.14 -6.87
C TRP A 43 -6.53 13.98 -7.79
N THR A 44 -7.04 15.09 -8.29
CA THR A 44 -8.22 15.10 -9.16
C THR A 44 -7.89 15.67 -10.52
N LYS A 45 -8.32 14.97 -11.58
CA LYS A 45 -8.18 15.42 -12.96
C LYS A 45 -9.56 15.76 -13.52
N LEU A 46 -9.67 16.93 -14.11
CA LEU A 46 -10.86 17.35 -14.87
C LEU A 46 -10.68 16.96 -16.33
N ILE A 47 -11.68 16.29 -16.90
CA ILE A 47 -11.71 15.95 -18.32
C ILE A 47 -12.98 16.53 -18.91
N ILE A 48 -12.88 17.62 -19.65
CA ILE A 48 -14.02 18.26 -20.30
C ILE A 48 -14.20 17.64 -21.67
N ILE A 49 -15.35 17.00 -21.89
CA ILE A 49 -15.69 16.31 -23.12
C ILE A 49 -16.34 17.26 -24.10
N LYS A 50 -17.26 18.11 -23.62
CA LYS A 50 -18.04 19.03 -24.44
C LYS A 50 -18.45 20.24 -23.60
N GLY A 51 -18.59 21.40 -24.25
CA GLY A 51 -19.10 22.61 -23.59
C GLY A 51 -18.07 23.37 -22.77
N LYS A 52 -18.53 24.19 -21.87
CA LYS A 52 -17.71 25.12 -21.08
C LYS A 52 -18.02 25.04 -19.60
N MET A 53 -16.99 25.24 -18.80
CA MET A 53 -17.03 25.21 -17.34
C MET A 53 -16.24 26.38 -16.78
N LYS A 54 -16.67 26.93 -15.66
CA LYS A 54 -15.84 27.73 -14.77
C LYS A 54 -15.40 26.88 -13.60
N PHE A 55 -14.10 26.85 -13.34
CA PHE A 55 -13.50 26.14 -12.24
C PHE A 55 -12.79 27.11 -11.31
N ALA A 56 -13.14 27.07 -10.03
CA ALA A 56 -12.60 27.99 -9.03
C ALA A 56 -11.89 27.29 -7.91
N PHE A 57 -10.76 27.86 -7.47
CA PHE A 57 -10.12 27.58 -6.18
C PHE A 57 -10.61 28.58 -5.15
N LEU A 58 -10.95 28.09 -3.98
CA LEU A 58 -11.51 28.87 -2.88
C LEU A 58 -10.59 28.78 -1.64
N ASN A 59 -10.66 29.77 -0.75
CA ASN A 59 -10.08 29.67 0.57
C ASN A 59 -11.04 28.90 1.53
N LEU A 60 -10.63 28.75 2.79
CA LEU A 60 -11.43 28.02 3.79
C LEU A 60 -12.75 28.71 4.15
N GLU A 61 -12.90 30.01 3.86
CA GLU A 61 -14.13 30.78 4.03
C GLU A 61 -15.01 30.77 2.77
N ASN A 62 -14.69 29.92 1.78
CA ASN A 62 -15.37 29.84 0.49
C ASN A 62 -15.27 31.13 -0.37
N GLU A 63 -14.26 31.93 -0.14
CA GLU A 63 -13.97 33.10 -0.96
C GLU A 63 -13.09 32.72 -2.15
N LEU A 64 -13.33 33.37 -3.29
CA LEU A 64 -12.62 33.11 -4.53
C LEU A 64 -11.14 33.49 -4.43
N ILE A 65 -10.25 32.53 -4.72
CA ILE A 65 -8.80 32.76 -4.89
C ILE A 65 -8.47 32.95 -6.38
N ARG A 66 -8.89 31.99 -7.22
CA ARG A 66 -8.66 31.98 -8.66
C ARG A 66 -9.82 31.30 -9.37
N GLN A 67 -10.08 31.73 -10.59
CA GLN A 67 -11.10 31.12 -11.44
C GLN A 67 -10.58 30.94 -12.86
N TYR A 68 -10.89 29.81 -13.45
CA TYR A 68 -10.52 29.45 -14.81
C TYR A 68 -11.77 29.20 -15.64
N SER A 69 -11.74 29.63 -16.92
CA SER A 69 -12.72 29.23 -17.92
C SER A 69 -12.16 28.08 -18.72
N LEU A 70 -12.82 26.93 -18.68
CA LEU A 70 -12.32 25.68 -19.26
C LEU A 70 -13.25 25.17 -20.36
N ASN A 71 -12.64 24.56 -21.38
CA ASN A 71 -13.30 23.87 -22.48
C ASN A 71 -12.54 22.59 -22.84
N PRO A 72 -12.99 21.77 -23.81
CA PRO A 72 -12.31 20.52 -24.15
C PRO A 72 -10.83 20.65 -24.58
N LYS A 73 -10.41 21.84 -25.04
CA LYS A 73 -9.04 22.12 -25.46
C LYS A 73 -8.15 22.65 -24.33
N SER A 74 -8.73 22.93 -23.16
CA SER A 74 -7.98 23.43 -22.01
C SER A 74 -7.03 22.38 -21.49
N ASN A 75 -5.77 22.78 -21.23
CA ASN A 75 -4.79 21.94 -20.55
C ASN A 75 -4.92 22.16 -19.04
N VAL A 76 -5.52 21.23 -18.35
CA VAL A 76 -5.82 21.33 -16.92
C VAL A 76 -4.81 20.50 -16.14
N GLU A 77 -4.10 21.13 -15.20
CA GLU A 77 -3.21 20.45 -14.26
C GLU A 77 -4.03 19.63 -13.26
N LEU A 78 -3.39 18.61 -12.67
CA LEU A 78 -3.96 17.84 -11.57
C LEU A 78 -4.24 18.76 -10.38
N ILE A 79 -5.45 18.65 -9.83
CA ILE A 79 -5.83 19.37 -8.62
C ILE A 79 -5.21 18.63 -7.43
N LYS A 80 -4.43 19.34 -6.63
CA LYS A 80 -3.75 18.79 -5.45
C LYS A 80 -4.74 18.35 -4.37
N PRO A 81 -4.35 17.38 -3.51
CA PRO A 81 -5.11 17.04 -2.30
C PRO A 81 -5.36 18.27 -1.42
N LEU A 82 -6.45 18.22 -0.65
CA LEU A 82 -6.80 19.27 0.33
C LEU A 82 -7.02 20.66 -0.29
N SER A 83 -7.44 20.69 -1.54
CA SER A 83 -7.88 21.92 -2.23
C SER A 83 -9.36 22.15 -2.02
N VAL A 84 -9.77 23.40 -1.92
CA VAL A 84 -11.20 23.77 -1.91
C VAL A 84 -11.55 24.30 -3.30
N CYS A 85 -12.53 23.68 -3.93
CA CYS A 85 -12.86 23.91 -5.33
C CYS A 85 -14.36 24.10 -5.55
N ARG A 86 -14.71 24.74 -6.66
CA ARG A 86 -16.09 24.89 -7.11
C ARG A 86 -16.19 24.75 -8.62
N ILE A 87 -17.16 23.98 -9.08
CA ILE A 87 -17.46 23.81 -10.50
C ILE A 87 -18.76 24.55 -10.83
N THR A 88 -18.70 25.44 -11.82
CA THR A 88 -19.86 26.14 -12.31
C THR A 88 -20.03 25.85 -13.81
N PRO A 89 -21.12 25.18 -14.21
CA PRO A 89 -21.45 25.05 -15.64
C PRO A 89 -21.52 26.41 -16.33
N ASN A 90 -20.91 26.51 -17.50
CA ASN A 90 -20.89 27.77 -18.27
C ASN A 90 -21.46 27.60 -19.70
N SER A 91 -22.04 26.45 -19.99
CA SER A 91 -22.85 26.17 -21.17
C SER A 91 -23.84 25.06 -20.87
N THR A 92 -24.93 25.02 -21.60
CA THR A 92 -26.01 24.03 -21.41
C THR A 92 -25.62 22.64 -21.88
N ASP A 93 -24.61 22.53 -22.77
CA ASP A 93 -24.13 21.31 -23.36
C ASP A 93 -22.90 20.73 -22.63
N LEU A 94 -22.57 21.23 -21.46
CA LEU A 94 -21.42 20.76 -20.67
C LEU A 94 -21.48 19.26 -20.40
N GLN A 95 -20.40 18.57 -20.76
CA GLN A 95 -20.15 17.16 -20.44
C GLN A 95 -18.70 17.04 -19.95
N PHE A 96 -18.51 16.42 -18.79
CA PHE A 96 -17.17 16.23 -18.23
C PHE A 96 -17.12 15.01 -17.31
N GLN A 97 -15.91 14.60 -16.97
CA GLN A 97 -15.63 13.54 -16.01
C GLN A 97 -14.57 14.02 -15.02
N LEU A 98 -14.56 13.41 -13.83
CA LEU A 98 -13.49 13.53 -12.87
C LEU A 98 -12.77 12.18 -12.78
N GLU A 99 -11.44 12.22 -12.78
CA GLU A 99 -10.60 11.08 -12.48
C GLU A 99 -9.86 11.34 -11.18
N PHE A 100 -9.79 10.32 -10.33
CA PHE A 100 -9.13 10.40 -9.02
C PHE A 100 -7.89 9.52 -9.02
N TYR A 101 -6.78 10.11 -8.58
CA TYR A 101 -5.46 9.49 -8.58
C TYR A 101 -4.90 9.44 -7.17
N CYS A 102 -4.10 8.42 -6.88
CA CYS A 102 -3.40 8.29 -5.61
C CYS A 102 -2.04 7.63 -5.80
N SER A 103 -1.25 7.59 -4.72
CA SER A 103 0.02 6.86 -4.70
C SER A 103 -0.19 5.36 -4.86
N ARG A 104 0.88 4.64 -5.22
CA ARG A 104 0.86 3.18 -5.31
C ARG A 104 0.55 2.52 -3.97
N GLU A 105 1.04 3.10 -2.87
CA GLU A 105 0.77 2.60 -1.51
C GLU A 105 -0.71 2.66 -1.16
N ASP A 106 -1.43 3.65 -1.65
CA ASP A 106 -2.84 3.89 -1.31
C ASP A 106 -3.81 3.27 -2.32
N PHE A 107 -3.31 2.76 -3.46
CA PHE A 107 -4.15 2.34 -4.58
C PHE A 107 -5.16 1.25 -4.20
N PHE A 108 -4.71 0.18 -3.55
CA PHE A 108 -5.60 -0.93 -3.19
C PHE A 108 -6.54 -0.58 -2.03
N TYR A 109 -6.15 0.33 -1.15
CA TYR A 109 -7.05 0.90 -0.15
C TYR A 109 -8.17 1.71 -0.80
N ASN A 110 -7.82 2.62 -1.69
CA ASN A 110 -8.80 3.50 -2.34
C ASN A 110 -9.74 2.73 -3.28
N LYS A 111 -9.23 1.73 -4.01
CA LYS A 111 -10.02 1.01 -5.01
C LYS A 111 -10.76 -0.21 -4.44
N TYR A 112 -10.16 -0.93 -3.50
CA TYR A 112 -10.67 -2.21 -3.01
C TYR A 112 -10.89 -2.27 -1.49
N ASN A 113 -10.65 -1.18 -0.80
CA ASN A 113 -10.79 -1.11 0.67
C ASN A 113 -9.89 -2.10 1.42
N LEU A 114 -8.72 -2.41 0.87
CA LEU A 114 -7.68 -3.15 1.57
C LEU A 114 -6.86 -2.23 2.46
N ASN A 115 -6.32 -2.76 3.56
CA ASN A 115 -5.39 -1.99 4.36
C ASN A 115 -4.16 -1.59 3.52
N THR A 116 -3.60 -0.41 3.81
CA THR A 116 -2.32 0.00 3.22
C THR A 116 -1.18 -0.90 3.69
N PRO A 117 -0.08 -1.02 2.91
CA PRO A 117 1.09 -1.75 3.37
C PRO A 117 1.64 -1.20 4.68
N HIS A 118 2.23 -2.07 5.49
CA HIS A 118 2.86 -1.68 6.75
C HIS A 118 4.01 -0.69 6.49
N SER A 119 4.13 0.35 7.32
CA SER A 119 5.14 1.40 7.15
C SER A 119 6.58 0.85 7.13
N GLU A 120 6.88 -0.10 8.03
CA GLU A 120 8.19 -0.76 8.06
C GLU A 120 8.45 -1.56 6.78
N PHE A 121 7.41 -2.13 6.19
CA PHE A 121 7.50 -2.84 4.91
C PHE A 121 7.84 -1.87 3.78
N ILE A 122 7.16 -0.74 3.69
CA ILE A 122 7.42 0.29 2.67
C ILE A 122 8.86 0.78 2.76
N ASP A 123 9.36 1.03 3.97
CA ASP A 123 10.74 1.47 4.19
C ASP A 123 11.76 0.37 3.82
N ALA A 124 11.48 -0.87 4.21
CA ALA A 124 12.39 -2.00 3.95
C ALA A 124 12.57 -2.26 2.45
N ILE A 125 11.49 -2.23 1.67
CA ILE A 125 11.59 -2.52 0.23
C ILE A 125 12.33 -1.44 -0.58
N LYS A 126 12.64 -0.28 -0.01
CA LYS A 126 13.47 0.74 -0.66
C LYS A 126 14.89 0.24 -0.95
N VAL A 127 15.36 -0.74 -0.17
CA VAL A 127 16.69 -1.34 -0.35
C VAL A 127 16.64 -2.67 -1.11
N VAL A 128 15.44 -3.20 -1.37
CA VAL A 128 15.24 -4.45 -2.11
C VAL A 128 14.76 -4.12 -3.52
N ASN A 129 15.57 -4.43 -4.52
CA ASN A 129 15.15 -4.26 -5.92
C ASN A 129 14.08 -5.29 -6.30
N PRO A 130 13.22 -5.00 -7.29
CA PRO A 130 12.26 -5.98 -7.79
C PRO A 130 12.93 -7.33 -8.09
N CYS A 131 12.39 -8.40 -7.53
CA CYS A 131 13.00 -9.73 -7.57
C CYS A 131 11.94 -10.81 -7.31
N LYS A 132 12.37 -12.08 -7.37
CA LYS A 132 11.53 -13.22 -7.04
C LYS A 132 11.26 -13.24 -5.54
N THR A 133 9.99 -13.08 -5.17
CA THR A 133 9.56 -12.78 -3.81
C THR A 133 8.49 -13.74 -3.32
N LEU A 134 8.57 -14.10 -2.04
CA LEU A 134 7.57 -14.90 -1.34
C LEU A 134 6.93 -14.07 -0.23
N ASP A 135 5.61 -13.95 -0.28
CA ASP A 135 4.78 -13.40 0.79
C ASP A 135 4.25 -14.54 1.65
N LEU A 136 4.82 -14.71 2.83
CA LEU A 136 4.51 -15.79 3.76
C LEU A 136 3.38 -15.39 4.70
N GLY A 137 2.18 -15.93 4.46
CA GLY A 137 0.96 -15.52 5.14
C GLY A 137 0.35 -14.27 4.51
N ALA A 138 0.10 -14.33 3.20
CA ALA A 138 -0.28 -13.17 2.40
C ALA A 138 -1.63 -12.54 2.77
N GLY A 139 -2.53 -13.30 3.39
CA GLY A 139 -3.88 -12.82 3.70
C GLY A 139 -4.61 -12.37 2.44
N LYS A 140 -5.24 -11.21 2.51
CA LYS A 140 -5.94 -10.61 1.35
C LYS A 140 -5.01 -9.92 0.34
N GLY A 141 -3.71 -9.91 0.60
CA GLY A 141 -2.71 -9.52 -0.37
C GLY A 141 -2.26 -8.06 -0.37
N ARG A 142 -2.45 -7.31 0.72
CA ARG A 142 -2.04 -5.89 0.76
C ARG A 142 -0.58 -5.65 0.39
N HIS A 143 0.33 -6.55 0.78
CA HIS A 143 1.75 -6.46 0.43
C HIS A 143 2.05 -7.11 -0.92
N SER A 144 1.48 -8.29 -1.19
CA SER A 144 1.64 -8.99 -2.47
C SER A 144 1.22 -8.15 -3.66
N LEU A 145 0.04 -7.53 -3.58
CA LEU A 145 -0.49 -6.67 -4.64
C LEU A 145 0.38 -5.44 -4.85
N TYR A 146 0.80 -4.79 -3.76
CA TYR A 146 1.67 -3.63 -3.83
C TYR A 146 3.01 -3.96 -4.49
N LEU A 147 3.66 -5.06 -4.10
CA LEU A 147 4.93 -5.49 -4.70
C LEU A 147 4.77 -5.86 -6.17
N SER A 148 3.70 -6.55 -6.53
CA SER A 148 3.43 -6.89 -7.92
C SER A 148 3.28 -5.63 -8.77
N LEU A 149 2.62 -4.62 -8.24
CA LEU A 149 2.50 -3.31 -8.88
C LEU A 149 3.86 -2.63 -9.11
N LEU A 150 4.82 -2.87 -8.22
CA LEU A 150 6.19 -2.34 -8.32
C LEU A 150 7.10 -3.20 -9.21
N GLY A 151 6.61 -4.29 -9.80
CA GLY A 151 7.37 -5.14 -10.70
C GLY A 151 8.07 -6.33 -10.06
N PHE A 152 7.78 -6.65 -8.79
CA PHE A 152 8.28 -7.87 -8.14
C PHE A 152 7.56 -9.10 -8.71
N ASP A 153 8.26 -10.22 -8.78
CA ASP A 153 7.70 -11.54 -9.14
C ASP A 153 7.22 -12.22 -7.86
N VAL A 154 5.92 -12.10 -7.57
CA VAL A 154 5.35 -12.43 -6.26
C VAL A 154 4.68 -13.80 -6.28
N THR A 155 5.05 -14.63 -5.30
CA THR A 155 4.31 -15.81 -4.86
C THR A 155 3.70 -15.53 -3.50
N SER A 156 2.40 -15.74 -3.36
CA SER A 156 1.64 -15.50 -2.13
C SER A 156 1.19 -16.82 -1.53
N ILE A 157 1.52 -17.04 -0.25
CA ILE A 157 1.13 -18.25 0.48
C ILE A 157 0.22 -17.88 1.63
N ASP A 158 -0.90 -18.58 1.74
CA ASP A 158 -1.80 -18.54 2.90
C ASP A 158 -2.58 -19.86 2.96
N TYR A 159 -3.13 -20.19 4.12
CA TYR A 159 -4.00 -21.35 4.25
C TYR A 159 -5.50 -21.00 4.23
N ASN A 160 -5.82 -19.71 4.21
CA ASN A 160 -7.20 -19.25 4.11
C ASN A 160 -7.59 -19.11 2.64
N ALA A 161 -8.33 -20.11 2.15
CA ALA A 161 -8.74 -20.18 0.73
C ALA A 161 -9.59 -18.97 0.31
N GLU A 162 -10.40 -18.42 1.20
CA GLU A 162 -11.24 -17.25 0.92
C GLU A 162 -10.41 -15.99 0.70
N PHE A 163 -9.39 -15.77 1.53
CA PHE A 163 -8.44 -14.67 1.35
C PHE A 163 -7.68 -14.79 0.03
N LEU A 164 -7.21 -15.99 -0.30
CA LEU A 164 -6.50 -16.24 -1.56
C LEU A 164 -7.41 -16.02 -2.77
N HIS A 165 -8.68 -16.34 -2.65
CA HIS A 165 -9.67 -16.08 -3.71
C HIS A 165 -9.84 -14.57 -3.94
N GLU A 166 -9.98 -13.78 -2.88
CA GLU A 166 -10.06 -12.31 -2.97
C GLU A 166 -8.80 -11.72 -3.62
N LEU A 167 -7.62 -12.18 -3.19
CA LEU A 167 -6.33 -11.76 -3.77
C LEU A 167 -6.27 -12.07 -5.27
N THR A 168 -6.65 -13.27 -5.66
CA THR A 168 -6.67 -13.71 -7.05
C THR A 168 -7.61 -12.85 -7.90
N ASP A 169 -8.81 -12.56 -7.41
CA ASP A 169 -9.79 -11.71 -8.10
C ASP A 169 -9.23 -10.31 -8.38
N ILE A 170 -8.62 -9.69 -7.38
CA ILE A 170 -8.02 -8.36 -7.54
C ILE A 170 -6.85 -8.41 -8.53
N SER A 171 -5.99 -9.42 -8.43
CA SER A 171 -4.84 -9.57 -9.33
C SER A 171 -5.29 -9.69 -10.79
N ILE A 172 -6.36 -10.44 -11.06
CA ILE A 172 -6.93 -10.57 -12.41
C ILE A 172 -7.47 -9.23 -12.90
N LYS A 173 -8.25 -8.53 -12.09
CA LYS A 173 -8.82 -7.22 -12.43
C LYS A 173 -7.76 -6.19 -12.75
N GLU A 174 -6.66 -6.20 -12.01
CA GLU A 174 -5.54 -5.26 -12.19
C GLU A 174 -4.47 -5.77 -13.16
N LYS A 175 -4.67 -6.95 -13.77
CA LYS A 175 -3.74 -7.58 -14.71
C LYS A 175 -2.34 -7.77 -14.10
N LEU A 176 -2.32 -8.17 -12.85
CA LEU A 176 -1.10 -8.51 -12.11
C LEU A 176 -0.91 -10.03 -12.15
N ASP A 177 0.33 -10.47 -12.33
CA ASP A 177 0.69 -11.89 -12.36
C ASP A 177 1.23 -12.29 -10.99
N ILE A 178 0.36 -12.83 -10.14
CA ILE A 178 0.71 -13.31 -8.80
C ILE A 178 0.45 -14.80 -8.73
N ASN A 179 1.48 -15.57 -8.35
CA ASN A 179 1.34 -17.00 -8.07
C ASN A 179 0.78 -17.18 -6.66
N VAL A 180 -0.35 -17.89 -6.54
CA VAL A 180 -1.06 -18.07 -5.25
C VAL A 180 -1.03 -19.54 -4.86
N ILE A 181 -0.57 -19.82 -3.63
CA ILE A 181 -0.43 -21.18 -3.10
C ILE A 181 -1.20 -21.30 -1.80
N ASP A 182 -2.12 -22.28 -1.74
CA ASP A 182 -2.79 -22.69 -0.50
C ASP A 182 -1.86 -23.66 0.24
N HIS A 183 -1.32 -23.23 1.38
CA HIS A 183 -0.37 -24.02 2.15
C HIS A 183 -0.32 -23.54 3.60
N ASP A 184 -0.19 -24.49 4.53
CA ASP A 184 0.01 -24.21 5.95
C ASP A 184 1.50 -23.96 6.24
N ILE A 185 1.86 -22.70 6.50
CA ILE A 185 3.23 -22.29 6.78
C ILE A 185 3.80 -22.87 8.08
N ALA A 186 2.94 -23.31 9.02
CA ALA A 186 3.36 -23.95 10.26
C ALA A 186 4.08 -25.28 10.01
N LYS A 187 3.92 -25.89 8.83
CA LYS A 187 4.65 -27.11 8.45
C LYS A 187 6.15 -26.87 8.25
N ALA A 188 6.58 -25.64 8.09
CA ALA A 188 7.99 -25.26 7.90
C ALA A 188 8.68 -26.04 6.76
N ASN A 189 7.98 -26.20 5.64
CA ASN A 189 8.46 -26.99 4.49
C ASN A 189 8.24 -26.26 3.16
N ILE A 190 8.38 -24.95 3.16
CA ILE A 190 8.35 -24.14 1.94
C ILE A 190 9.46 -24.64 1.01
N LYS A 191 9.11 -24.81 -0.26
CA LYS A 191 10.03 -25.24 -1.32
C LYS A 191 10.24 -24.13 -2.32
N GLY A 192 11.34 -24.19 -3.04
CA GLY A 192 11.74 -23.18 -4.01
C GLY A 192 12.85 -22.31 -3.45
N SER A 193 13.28 -21.34 -4.24
CA SER A 193 14.33 -20.40 -3.85
C SER A 193 13.88 -19.00 -4.25
N TYR A 194 14.08 -18.06 -3.35
CA TYR A 194 13.60 -16.70 -3.48
C TYR A 194 14.70 -15.69 -3.17
N ASP A 195 14.63 -14.53 -3.77
CA ASP A 195 15.55 -13.42 -3.47
C ASP A 195 15.06 -12.59 -2.29
N PHE A 196 13.75 -12.62 -2.03
CA PHE A 196 13.12 -11.90 -0.92
C PHE A 196 11.99 -12.74 -0.35
N ILE A 197 12.06 -13.04 0.94
CA ILE A 197 10.98 -13.70 1.68
C ILE A 197 10.57 -12.77 2.83
N PHE A 198 9.28 -12.45 2.91
CA PHE A 198 8.78 -11.61 3.99
C PHE A 198 7.52 -12.17 4.63
N SER A 199 7.31 -11.80 5.88
CA SER A 199 6.11 -12.09 6.64
C SER A 199 5.78 -10.93 7.56
N THR A 200 4.57 -10.41 7.46
CA THR A 200 4.10 -9.27 8.25
C THR A 200 2.81 -9.61 8.97
N ASP A 201 2.83 -9.46 10.30
CA ASP A 201 1.69 -9.70 11.19
C ASP A 201 1.12 -11.12 11.09
N VAL A 202 1.99 -12.11 10.97
CA VAL A 202 1.62 -13.53 10.82
C VAL A 202 2.09 -14.39 11.98
N PHE A 203 3.34 -14.27 12.39
CA PHE A 203 3.96 -15.15 13.38
C PHE A 203 3.24 -15.12 14.73
N MET A 204 2.65 -14.01 15.08
CA MET A 204 1.88 -13.85 16.31
C MET A 204 0.65 -14.75 16.40
N TYR A 205 0.19 -15.28 15.28
CA TYR A 205 -0.95 -16.23 15.22
C TYR A 205 -0.53 -17.69 15.14
N LEU A 206 0.78 -17.96 15.10
CA LEU A 206 1.30 -19.30 14.94
C LEU A 206 1.60 -19.97 16.29
N ASN A 207 1.65 -21.32 16.29
CA ASN A 207 2.09 -22.07 17.46
C ASN A 207 3.55 -21.72 17.79
N PRO A 208 3.85 -21.27 19.03
CA PRO A 208 5.21 -20.91 19.44
C PRO A 208 6.26 -21.98 19.17
N THR A 209 5.88 -23.26 19.23
CA THR A 209 6.81 -24.37 18.99
C THR A 209 7.28 -24.49 17.54
N ARG A 210 6.62 -23.81 16.60
CA ARG A 210 6.93 -23.86 15.17
C ARG A 210 7.79 -22.71 14.67
N ILE A 211 7.92 -21.64 15.42
CA ILE A 211 8.58 -20.40 14.98
C ILE A 211 10.01 -20.65 14.53
N GLN A 212 10.81 -21.35 15.31
CA GLN A 212 12.20 -21.64 14.99
C GLN A 212 12.31 -22.42 13.67
N SER A 213 11.48 -23.45 13.48
CA SER A 213 11.51 -24.27 12.26
C SER A 213 11.09 -23.46 11.02
N ILE A 214 10.11 -22.58 11.16
CA ILE A 214 9.65 -21.72 10.07
C ILE A 214 10.76 -20.74 9.65
N ILE A 215 11.39 -20.07 10.61
CA ILE A 215 12.49 -19.14 10.32
C ILE A 215 13.67 -19.89 9.68
N SER A 216 14.06 -21.06 10.20
CA SER A 216 15.10 -21.88 9.59
C SER A 216 14.77 -22.24 8.14
N ASN A 217 13.54 -22.64 7.86
CA ASN A 217 13.11 -23.00 6.52
C ASN A 217 13.21 -21.81 5.55
N ILE A 218 12.67 -20.64 5.90
CA ILE A 218 12.72 -19.48 5.00
C ILE A 218 14.15 -18.99 4.79
N LYS A 219 15.02 -19.09 5.78
CA LYS A 219 16.45 -18.78 5.62
C LYS A 219 17.11 -19.72 4.60
N GLN A 220 16.80 -21.00 4.65
CA GLN A 220 17.31 -21.99 3.69
C GLN A 220 16.80 -21.73 2.26
N GLN A 221 15.56 -21.30 2.12
CA GLN A 221 14.93 -21.04 0.82
C GLN A 221 15.25 -19.65 0.25
N THR A 222 16.08 -18.90 0.92
CA THR A 222 16.54 -17.59 0.44
C THR A 222 17.89 -17.75 -0.27
N HIS A 223 18.00 -17.18 -1.48
CA HIS A 223 19.25 -17.14 -2.24
C HIS A 223 20.32 -16.36 -1.50
N LEU A 224 21.58 -16.69 -1.75
CA LEU A 224 22.72 -15.87 -1.34
C LEU A 224 22.51 -14.42 -1.81
N ASN A 225 22.77 -13.45 -0.96
CA ASN A 225 22.49 -12.02 -1.15
C ASN A 225 21.02 -11.64 -1.14
N GLY A 226 20.12 -12.61 -0.97
CA GLY A 226 18.70 -12.34 -0.78
C GLY A 226 18.38 -11.83 0.63
N TYR A 227 17.12 -11.46 0.84
CA TYR A 227 16.67 -10.79 2.06
C TYR A 227 15.51 -11.54 2.71
N ASN A 228 15.45 -11.50 4.04
CA ASN A 228 14.24 -11.78 4.80
C ASN A 228 13.78 -10.52 5.54
N LEU A 229 12.46 -10.29 5.55
CA LEU A 229 11.82 -9.28 6.37
C LEU A 229 10.74 -9.94 7.22
N ILE A 230 10.81 -9.74 8.52
CA ILE A 230 9.79 -10.21 9.47
C ILE A 230 9.31 -9.02 10.30
N VAL A 231 8.00 -8.85 10.37
CA VAL A 231 7.33 -7.90 11.27
C VAL A 231 6.26 -8.68 12.03
N SER A 232 6.32 -8.67 13.35
CA SER A 232 5.33 -9.35 14.18
C SER A 232 5.29 -8.78 15.59
N ALA A 233 4.22 -9.11 16.32
CA ALA A 233 3.99 -8.60 17.67
C ALA A 233 5.14 -8.90 18.63
N LEU A 234 5.44 -7.90 19.47
CA LEU A 234 6.47 -7.93 20.50
C LEU A 234 5.81 -7.92 21.89
N ASN A 235 6.34 -8.72 22.80
CA ASN A 235 5.97 -8.64 24.20
C ASN A 235 6.72 -7.46 24.86
N ALA A 236 5.98 -6.43 25.22
CA ALA A 236 6.51 -5.24 25.87
C ALA A 236 6.02 -5.08 27.32
N THR A 237 5.69 -6.18 28.01
CA THR A 237 5.19 -6.14 29.40
C THR A 237 6.19 -5.52 30.37
N LYS A 238 7.49 -5.73 30.17
CA LYS A 238 8.53 -5.08 30.98
C LYS A 238 8.64 -3.57 30.78
N HIS A 239 8.01 -3.03 29.75
CA HIS A 239 7.89 -1.59 29.49
C HIS A 239 6.54 -1.03 29.92
N GLY A 240 5.77 -1.76 30.73
CA GLY A 240 4.47 -1.32 31.23
C GLY A 240 3.31 -1.46 30.25
N ARG A 241 3.51 -2.14 29.11
CA ARG A 241 2.44 -2.42 28.17
C ARG A 241 1.69 -3.69 28.55
N PRO A 242 0.36 -3.74 28.43
CA PRO A 242 -0.41 -4.96 28.72
C PRO A 242 -0.02 -6.08 27.74
N LEU A 243 -0.07 -7.33 28.22
CA LEU A 243 0.09 -8.49 27.37
C LEU A 243 -1.17 -8.66 26.50
N ILE A 244 -0.96 -8.72 25.18
CA ILE A 244 -2.03 -8.99 24.24
C ILE A 244 -2.23 -10.50 24.19
N PRO A 245 -3.48 -11.03 24.21
CA PRO A 245 -3.74 -12.47 24.19
C PRO A 245 -3.50 -13.08 22.80
N LEU A 246 -2.25 -13.09 22.35
CA LEU A 246 -1.81 -13.69 21.09
C LEU A 246 -1.12 -15.03 21.37
N PRO A 247 -1.22 -16.02 20.45
CA PRO A 247 -0.50 -17.29 20.59
C PRO A 247 0.99 -17.12 20.77
N PHE A 248 1.60 -16.15 20.06
CA PHE A 248 3.03 -15.89 20.10
C PHE A 248 3.35 -14.40 20.04
N THR A 249 4.32 -13.97 20.82
CA THR A 249 4.96 -12.65 20.71
C THR A 249 6.45 -12.81 20.86
N PHE A 250 7.24 -12.12 20.04
CA PHE A 250 8.68 -12.08 20.24
C PHE A 250 9.01 -11.38 21.57
N ILE A 251 10.00 -11.87 22.28
CA ILE A 251 10.61 -11.13 23.39
C ILE A 251 11.70 -10.19 22.86
N GLU A 252 12.08 -9.19 23.65
CA GLU A 252 13.12 -8.23 23.28
C GLU A 252 14.41 -8.93 22.85
N GLY A 253 14.91 -8.59 21.66
CA GLY A 253 16.13 -9.14 21.07
C GLY A 253 15.98 -10.50 20.40
N GLU A 254 14.89 -11.22 20.61
CA GLU A 254 14.71 -12.58 20.10
C GLU A 254 14.74 -12.65 18.57
N LEU A 255 14.02 -11.79 17.89
CA LEU A 255 13.98 -11.78 16.43
C LEU A 255 15.37 -11.51 15.84
N LYS A 256 16.14 -10.65 16.46
CA LYS A 256 17.52 -10.36 16.07
C LYS A 256 18.43 -11.57 16.21
N GLU A 257 18.27 -12.38 17.26
CA GLU A 257 19.07 -13.58 17.49
C GLU A 257 18.90 -14.62 16.39
N TYR A 258 17.71 -14.75 15.80
CA TYR A 258 17.48 -15.67 14.68
C TYR A 258 18.32 -15.35 13.44
N TYR A 259 18.82 -14.12 13.33
CA TYR A 259 19.56 -13.64 12.16
C TYR A 259 20.99 -13.19 12.48
N GLU A 260 21.59 -13.67 13.58
CA GLU A 260 22.96 -13.33 13.97
C GLU A 260 24.00 -13.68 12.91
N ASP A 261 23.76 -14.76 12.15
CA ASP A 261 24.62 -15.25 11.06
C ASP A 261 24.39 -14.53 9.73
N TRP A 262 23.46 -13.60 9.67
CA TRP A 262 23.18 -12.78 8.49
C TRP A 262 23.60 -11.32 8.74
N LYS A 263 23.68 -10.55 7.65
CA LYS A 263 23.91 -9.11 7.76
C LYS A 263 22.57 -8.43 8.11
N ILE A 264 22.48 -7.84 9.29
CA ILE A 264 21.29 -7.09 9.69
C ILE A 264 21.33 -5.73 9.03
N ILE A 265 20.37 -5.48 8.14
CA ILE A 265 20.22 -4.20 7.44
C ILE A 265 19.48 -3.22 8.32
N SER A 266 18.40 -3.67 8.95
CA SER A 266 17.56 -2.85 9.82
C SER A 266 16.90 -3.73 10.87
N TYR A 267 16.84 -3.22 12.10
CA TYR A 267 16.15 -3.86 13.21
C TYR A 267 15.51 -2.79 14.08
N SER A 268 14.28 -3.01 14.48
CA SER A 268 13.60 -2.12 15.41
C SER A 268 12.60 -2.86 16.30
N GLU A 269 12.39 -2.32 17.49
CA GLU A 269 11.36 -2.73 18.42
C GLU A 269 10.50 -1.51 18.73
N ASN A 270 9.31 -1.44 18.17
CA ASN A 270 8.40 -0.32 18.36
C ASN A 270 7.46 -0.62 19.54
N ILE A 271 7.89 -0.23 20.72
CA ILE A 271 7.21 -0.53 21.99
C ILE A 271 5.89 0.24 22.11
N THR A 272 5.81 1.44 21.54
CA THR A 272 4.64 2.32 21.66
C THR A 272 3.64 2.17 20.52
N ALA A 273 3.90 1.28 19.56
CA ALA A 273 3.01 1.08 18.41
C ALA A 273 1.61 0.63 18.84
N SER A 274 0.62 1.08 18.12
CA SER A 274 -0.79 0.71 18.28
C SER A 274 -1.26 -0.02 17.00
N PRO A 275 -2.07 -1.07 17.08
CA PRO A 275 -2.76 -1.58 18.29
C PRO A 275 -1.89 -2.46 19.19
N TYR A 276 -0.69 -2.85 18.79
CA TYR A 276 0.24 -3.65 19.58
C TYR A 276 1.70 -3.27 19.29
N PRO A 277 2.59 -3.46 20.26
CA PRO A 277 4.03 -3.36 20.01
C PRO A 277 4.48 -4.40 18.99
N TYR A 278 5.49 -4.10 18.19
CA TYR A 278 6.04 -5.05 17.22
C TYR A 278 7.57 -4.98 17.13
N ALA A 279 8.16 -6.08 16.70
CA ALA A 279 9.56 -6.15 16.28
C ALA A 279 9.63 -6.25 14.75
N MET A 280 10.66 -5.66 14.17
CA MET A 280 10.95 -5.71 12.74
C MET A 280 12.41 -6.05 12.51
N ILE A 281 12.68 -6.95 11.56
CA ILE A 281 14.02 -7.19 11.05
C ILE A 281 14.02 -7.25 9.52
N LEU A 282 15.01 -6.61 8.92
CA LEU A 282 15.41 -6.83 7.53
C LEU A 282 16.87 -7.31 7.56
N ALA A 283 17.09 -8.51 7.08
CA ALA A 283 18.42 -9.13 7.08
C ALA A 283 18.77 -9.70 5.70
N GLN A 284 20.05 -9.68 5.37
CA GLN A 284 20.58 -10.18 4.10
C GLN A 284 21.46 -11.41 4.33
N LYS A 285 21.22 -12.45 3.53
CA LYS A 285 22.02 -13.67 3.53
C LYS A 285 23.38 -13.39 2.89
N VAL A 286 24.46 -13.55 3.65
CA VAL A 286 25.83 -13.21 3.19
C VAL A 286 26.73 -14.43 3.03
N SER A 287 26.28 -15.60 3.47
CA SER A 287 26.97 -16.90 3.29
C SER A 287 25.95 -18.03 3.22
N GLU A 288 26.32 -19.16 2.60
CA GLU A 288 25.44 -20.32 2.50
C GLU A 288 25.23 -21.02 3.87
#